data_19bff013342aebef034cf643270c5637
#
_entry.id   19bff013342aebef034cf643270c5637
#
_cell.length_a   1.000
_cell.length_b   1.000
_cell.length_c   1.000
_cell.angle_alpha   90.00
_cell.angle_beta   90.00
_cell.angle_gamma   90.00
#
_symmetry.space_group_name_H-M   'P 1'
#
loop_
_entity.id
_entity.type
_entity.pdbx_description
1 polymer ?
#
loop_
_entity_poly.entity_id
_entity_poly.type
_entity_poly.pdbx_seq_one_letter_code
_entity_poly.pdbx_strand_id
1 'polypeptide(L)'
;MTSFETPNNFEPLAFEQDQSRNIDNDPFTLTLDDVSKEANRNKYKIIPKELREQLWKLHFENQYTDLLELLEHIIPLCEDDFELFFLAGKSSANLELYQKAMMYFQKALYFRPDDYFVNFEIAKLFHQAELHELAEKTFEVCSHLEPANFEPVYGRAEALCMLKDYRGARPLLKRVVEIEPKFTRAYELLAVCYIQLAEFENAHNTLNYMISNSHTLGKAVGSSKNLKQLCHMHRLTTCMELGLFDEGRTSIQEAKKFVEKFSQNIALTSEARFQLALANLRLGQTKDAWGHYFHRFEQQDFPSPKRKFTRPRAENISELTGKTVLIWREQGVGDEIELCGLLQEFMLKSGATVILEIDERLVSGVTRSHKNIVVRAPEYDKETLYSAYHDFDYHMPMADILTFLKPNKSIKNCIAPWYKVDTEKAKNWDQKITSDSLRIGFAFGSHFKNAKRDKHKHLNFSLFEKLIKNSDHTWVNLDYTWTDLEFNAIDEDIKSKIFFPDIDLKNDFEQLAAVLTNCDLVVSPYMAVRSLAGALGIPTASFVRGAPYHFDFGASIENPDTFTSPLVPLSTVKQFGDQLETEEFEASLLKHFEVQIEKAEKLRGQ
;
A
#
# COMPACT_ATOMS: atom_id res chain seq x y z
N MET A 1 11.31 -0.71 -8.51
CA MET A 1 11.78 0.55 -9.14
C MET A 1 12.67 0.20 -10.28
N THR A 2 12.24 0.40 -11.50
CA THR A 2 13.09 0.28 -12.67
C THR A 2 13.83 1.59 -12.79
N SER A 3 15.17 1.53 -12.79
CA SER A 3 16.07 2.63 -13.07
C SER A 3 15.54 3.47 -14.24
N PHE A 4 15.66 4.80 -14.15
CA PHE A 4 15.54 5.69 -15.29
C PHE A 4 16.51 5.20 -16.39
N GLU A 5 16.02 4.43 -17.34
CA GLU A 5 16.70 4.30 -18.61
C GLU A 5 16.51 5.63 -19.32
N THR A 6 17.57 6.42 -19.39
CA THR A 6 17.59 7.66 -20.17
C THR A 6 17.14 7.36 -21.59
N PRO A 7 16.20 8.13 -22.16
CA PRO A 7 16.02 8.13 -23.60
C PRO A 7 17.34 8.58 -24.22
N ASN A 8 17.99 7.73 -25.02
CA ASN A 8 19.21 8.04 -25.77
C ASN A 8 18.94 8.99 -26.95
N ASN A 9 18.21 10.08 -26.73
CA ASN A 9 17.90 11.05 -27.77
C ASN A 9 18.04 12.46 -27.22
N PHE A 10 19.24 12.82 -26.76
CA PHE A 10 19.66 14.18 -26.77
C PHE A 10 20.59 14.38 -27.98
N GLU A 11 20.08 14.95 -29.04
CA GLU A 11 20.92 15.58 -30.05
C GLU A 11 21.44 16.90 -29.44
N PRO A 12 22.75 17.01 -29.17
CA PRO A 12 23.37 18.32 -29.00
C PRO A 12 23.27 19.03 -30.35
N LEU A 13 23.03 20.33 -30.36
CA LEU A 13 23.01 21.22 -31.52
C LEU A 13 23.79 20.65 -32.70
N ALA A 14 23.07 20.24 -33.74
CA ALA A 14 23.46 19.83 -35.08
C ALA A 14 24.96 19.50 -35.27
N PHE A 15 25.31 18.22 -35.06
CA PHE A 15 26.48 17.62 -35.73
C PHE A 15 25.96 16.69 -36.82
N GLU A 16 26.14 17.06 -38.06
CA GLU A 16 25.95 16.18 -39.22
C GLU A 16 26.85 14.95 -39.06
N GLN A 17 26.25 13.78 -38.86
CA GLN A 17 26.97 12.51 -38.87
C GLN A 17 27.32 12.13 -40.31
N ASP A 18 28.57 12.33 -40.64
CA ASP A 18 29.16 11.69 -41.83
C ASP A 18 29.47 10.21 -41.52
N GLN A 19 28.57 9.32 -41.93
CA GLN A 19 28.57 7.88 -41.62
C GLN A 19 29.56 7.05 -42.50
N SER A 20 30.68 7.61 -42.95
CA SER A 20 31.60 6.87 -43.80
C SER A 20 33.08 6.97 -43.39
N ARG A 21 33.43 6.56 -42.18
CA ARG A 21 34.85 6.34 -41.83
C ARG A 21 35.06 5.04 -41.07
N ASN A 22 35.91 4.18 -41.64
CA ASN A 22 36.43 2.96 -41.06
C ASN A 22 37.24 3.26 -39.77
N ILE A 23 36.92 2.55 -38.68
CA ILE A 23 37.37 2.84 -37.28
C ILE A 23 38.79 2.28 -36.96
N ASP A 24 39.49 1.63 -37.92
CA ASP A 24 40.69 0.85 -37.56
C ASP A 24 42.06 1.56 -37.69
N ASN A 25 42.13 2.84 -38.05
CA ASN A 25 43.41 3.58 -38.04
C ASN A 25 43.18 5.11 -37.97
N ASP A 26 42.78 5.64 -36.84
CA ASP A 26 42.74 7.10 -36.65
C ASP A 26 44.00 7.57 -35.92
N PRO A 27 44.91 8.33 -36.57
CA PRO A 27 46.15 8.83 -35.95
C PRO A 27 45.94 9.99 -34.99
N PHE A 28 44.69 10.36 -34.63
CA PHE A 28 44.34 11.48 -33.81
C PHE A 28 43.71 11.14 -32.45
N THR A 29 43.98 9.94 -31.90
CA THR A 29 43.66 9.68 -30.49
C THR A 29 44.67 10.38 -29.58
N LEU A 30 44.33 11.57 -29.10
CA LEU A 30 45.14 12.24 -28.06
C LEU A 30 45.16 11.34 -26.81
N THR A 31 46.35 10.93 -26.39
CA THR A 31 46.53 10.18 -25.13
C THR A 31 46.53 11.13 -23.95
N LEU A 32 46.23 10.59 -22.72
CA LEU A 32 46.36 11.32 -21.45
C LEU A 32 47.72 12.03 -21.34
N ASP A 33 48.78 11.43 -21.87
CA ASP A 33 50.12 11.98 -21.88
C ASP A 33 50.26 13.19 -22.84
N ASP A 34 49.56 13.21 -23.96
CA ASP A 34 49.57 14.31 -24.91
C ASP A 34 48.80 15.51 -24.35
N VAL A 35 47.65 15.26 -23.72
CA VAL A 35 46.86 16.30 -23.03
C VAL A 35 47.65 16.89 -21.86
N SER A 36 48.33 16.06 -21.07
CA SER A 36 49.15 16.53 -19.93
C SER A 36 50.37 17.33 -20.38
N LYS A 37 51.00 16.99 -21.50
CA LYS A 37 52.16 17.71 -22.05
C LYS A 37 51.76 19.05 -22.68
N GLU A 38 50.62 19.11 -23.35
CA GLU A 38 50.10 20.35 -23.94
C GLU A 38 49.51 21.27 -22.89
N ALA A 39 48.84 20.74 -21.87
CA ALA A 39 48.29 21.49 -20.75
C ALA A 39 49.38 22.22 -19.91
N ASN A 40 50.54 21.59 -19.75
CA ASN A 40 51.69 22.21 -19.05
C ASN A 40 52.37 23.32 -19.88
N ARG A 41 52.08 23.46 -21.17
CA ARG A 41 52.67 24.48 -22.05
C ARG A 41 51.84 25.74 -22.24
N ASN A 42 50.52 25.66 -22.08
CA ASN A 42 49.61 26.79 -22.23
C ASN A 42 48.49 26.72 -21.20
N LYS A 43 48.26 27.76 -20.40
CA LYS A 43 47.02 27.95 -19.66
C LYS A 43 45.90 28.18 -20.68
N TYR A 44 45.18 27.14 -21.07
CA TYR A 44 44.05 27.26 -21.97
C TYR A 44 42.93 28.02 -21.28
N LYS A 45 42.49 29.13 -21.86
CA LYS A 45 41.20 29.73 -21.53
C LYS A 45 40.05 29.04 -22.22
N ILE A 46 40.32 28.24 -23.25
CA ILE A 46 39.31 27.55 -24.09
C ILE A 46 39.88 26.20 -24.49
N ILE A 47 39.11 25.13 -24.31
CA ILE A 47 39.48 23.78 -24.75
C ILE A 47 39.48 23.68 -26.28
N PRO A 48 40.47 22.99 -26.91
CA PRO A 48 40.47 22.68 -28.33
C PRO A 48 39.19 21.94 -28.74
N LYS A 49 38.68 22.23 -29.93
CA LYS A 49 37.45 21.64 -30.46
C LYS A 49 37.54 20.12 -30.53
N GLU A 50 38.66 19.59 -30.95
CA GLU A 50 38.94 18.15 -31.10
C GLU A 50 38.85 17.42 -29.76
N LEU A 51 39.38 18.05 -28.69
CA LEU A 51 39.29 17.46 -27.34
C LEU A 51 37.84 17.49 -26.83
N ARG A 52 37.10 18.55 -27.12
CA ARG A 52 35.67 18.64 -26.76
C ARG A 52 34.85 17.56 -27.44
N GLU A 53 35.07 17.31 -28.71
CA GLU A 53 34.44 16.23 -29.48
C GLU A 53 34.78 14.85 -28.92
N GLN A 54 36.02 14.62 -28.46
CA GLN A 54 36.44 13.39 -27.80
C GLN A 54 35.73 13.19 -26.45
N LEU A 55 35.57 14.22 -25.63
CA LEU A 55 34.85 14.14 -24.35
C LEU A 55 33.38 13.73 -24.56
N TRP A 56 32.72 14.35 -25.57
CA TRP A 56 31.35 13.98 -25.91
C TRP A 56 31.25 12.56 -26.48
N LYS A 57 32.24 12.13 -27.30
CA LYS A 57 32.30 10.76 -27.82
C LYS A 57 32.36 9.74 -26.67
N LEU A 58 33.24 9.92 -25.69
CA LEU A 58 33.30 9.07 -24.48
C LEU A 58 31.99 9.04 -23.71
N HIS A 59 31.31 10.19 -23.63
CA HIS A 59 29.99 10.28 -22.98
C HIS A 59 28.95 9.45 -23.73
N PHE A 60 28.84 9.56 -25.05
CA PHE A 60 27.87 8.79 -25.85
C PHE A 60 28.19 7.28 -25.93
N GLU A 61 29.46 6.92 -25.79
CA GLU A 61 29.90 5.52 -25.70
C GLU A 61 29.74 4.93 -24.27
N ASN A 62 29.19 5.70 -23.33
CA ASN A 62 29.00 5.34 -21.91
C ASN A 62 30.32 4.99 -21.18
N GLN A 63 31.45 5.50 -21.66
CA GLN A 63 32.77 5.34 -21.04
C GLN A 63 32.98 6.35 -19.91
N TYR A 64 32.11 6.29 -18.89
CA TYR A 64 32.04 7.33 -17.85
C TYR A 64 33.25 7.35 -16.94
N THR A 65 33.91 6.22 -16.70
CA THR A 65 35.13 6.15 -15.87
C THR A 65 36.28 6.88 -16.56
N ASP A 66 36.55 6.56 -17.81
CA ASP A 66 37.63 7.17 -18.59
C ASP A 66 37.36 8.65 -18.81
N LEU A 67 36.09 8.98 -19.08
CA LEU A 67 35.66 10.37 -19.24
C LEU A 67 35.87 11.18 -17.94
N LEU A 68 35.48 10.64 -16.78
CA LEU A 68 35.63 11.34 -15.51
C LEU A 68 37.10 11.53 -15.14
N GLU A 69 37.94 10.53 -15.35
CA GLU A 69 39.39 10.61 -15.11
C GLU A 69 40.03 11.70 -15.99
N LEU A 70 39.68 11.72 -17.29
CA LEU A 70 40.17 12.76 -18.22
C LEU A 70 39.69 14.15 -17.79
N LEU A 71 38.42 14.30 -17.41
CA LEU A 71 37.87 15.58 -16.97
C LEU A 71 38.52 16.08 -15.69
N GLU A 72 38.90 15.23 -14.75
CA GLU A 72 39.60 15.62 -13.52
C GLU A 72 40.98 16.17 -13.78
N HIS A 73 41.63 15.79 -14.86
CA HIS A 73 42.90 16.35 -15.29
C HIS A 73 42.72 17.69 -16.04
N ILE A 74 41.63 17.87 -16.77
CA ILE A 74 41.37 19.03 -17.61
C ILE A 74 40.75 20.20 -16.81
N ILE A 75 39.81 19.92 -15.90
CA ILE A 75 39.08 20.94 -15.14
C ILE A 75 40.03 21.94 -14.42
N PRO A 76 41.12 21.53 -13.75
CA PRO A 76 42.06 22.47 -13.11
C PRO A 76 42.75 23.42 -14.08
N LEU A 77 42.72 23.14 -15.37
CA LEU A 77 43.36 23.94 -16.42
C LEU A 77 42.35 24.91 -17.08
N CYS A 78 41.07 24.61 -16.97
CA CYS A 78 39.96 25.34 -17.61
C CYS A 78 38.80 25.50 -16.62
N GLU A 79 39.04 26.20 -15.49
CA GLU A 79 38.10 26.31 -14.36
C GLU A 79 36.82 27.07 -14.69
N ASP A 80 36.74 27.78 -15.83
CA ASP A 80 35.59 28.59 -16.22
C ASP A 80 34.72 27.95 -17.30
N ASP A 81 34.93 26.67 -17.62
CA ASP A 81 34.18 25.99 -18.68
C ASP A 81 32.97 25.19 -18.13
N PHE A 82 31.78 25.73 -18.34
CA PHE A 82 30.50 25.13 -17.95
C PHE A 82 30.38 23.67 -18.38
N GLU A 83 30.77 23.36 -19.62
CA GLU A 83 30.52 22.06 -20.25
C GLU A 83 31.32 20.92 -19.59
N LEU A 84 32.54 21.24 -19.11
CA LEU A 84 33.36 20.28 -18.37
C LEU A 84 32.70 19.89 -17.04
N PHE A 85 32.20 20.87 -16.31
CA PHE A 85 31.50 20.60 -15.05
C PHE A 85 30.20 19.81 -15.29
N PHE A 86 29.48 20.13 -16.35
CA PHE A 86 28.28 19.39 -16.73
C PHE A 86 28.59 17.94 -17.06
N LEU A 87 29.59 17.66 -17.93
CA LEU A 87 30.02 16.31 -18.29
C LEU A 87 30.57 15.54 -17.08
N ALA A 88 31.36 16.19 -16.21
CA ALA A 88 31.87 15.57 -14.99
C ALA A 88 30.73 15.22 -14.01
N GLY A 89 29.73 16.09 -13.89
CA GLY A 89 28.53 15.83 -13.12
C GLY A 89 27.76 14.64 -13.64
N LYS A 90 27.50 14.60 -14.96
CA LYS A 90 26.82 13.46 -15.60
C LYS A 90 27.59 12.15 -15.47
N SER A 91 28.90 12.16 -15.70
CA SER A 91 29.73 10.98 -15.53
C SER A 91 29.73 10.46 -14.10
N SER A 92 29.89 11.37 -13.12
CA SER A 92 29.79 11.02 -11.71
C SER A 92 28.43 10.47 -11.31
N ALA A 93 27.33 11.01 -11.84
CA ALA A 93 25.97 10.52 -11.62
C ALA A 93 25.77 9.10 -12.15
N ASN A 94 26.24 8.81 -13.36
CA ASN A 94 26.16 7.48 -13.96
C ASN A 94 27.05 6.44 -13.25
N LEU A 95 28.10 6.88 -12.57
CA LEU A 95 28.95 6.05 -11.71
C LEU A 95 28.46 5.95 -10.27
N GLU A 96 27.24 6.45 -9.97
CA GLU A 96 26.62 6.49 -8.63
C GLU A 96 27.45 7.27 -7.59
N LEU A 97 28.35 8.15 -8.03
CA LEU A 97 29.14 9.06 -7.19
C LEU A 97 28.35 10.33 -6.88
N TYR A 98 27.22 10.21 -6.20
CA TYR A 98 26.21 11.27 -6.05
C TYR A 98 26.74 12.58 -5.45
N GLN A 99 27.58 12.52 -4.44
CA GLN A 99 28.18 13.72 -3.82
C GLN A 99 29.06 14.46 -4.80
N LYS A 100 29.86 13.72 -5.58
CA LYS A 100 30.74 14.27 -6.60
C LYS A 100 29.97 14.87 -7.76
N ALA A 101 28.89 14.18 -8.20
CA ALA A 101 27.98 14.69 -9.20
C ALA A 101 27.35 16.03 -8.78
N MET A 102 26.86 16.12 -7.55
CA MET A 102 26.26 17.33 -7.01
C MET A 102 27.28 18.49 -6.96
N MET A 103 28.51 18.22 -6.54
CA MET A 103 29.58 19.23 -6.52
C MET A 103 29.84 19.82 -7.92
N TYR A 104 29.91 18.95 -8.94
CA TYR A 104 30.14 19.42 -10.31
C TYR A 104 28.92 20.15 -10.88
N PHE A 105 27.71 19.68 -10.63
CA PHE A 105 26.51 20.39 -11.06
C PHE A 105 26.33 21.76 -10.38
N GLN A 106 26.68 21.89 -9.11
CA GLN A 106 26.69 23.18 -8.43
C GLN A 106 27.68 24.15 -9.08
N LYS A 107 28.85 23.67 -9.49
CA LYS A 107 29.81 24.44 -10.27
C LYS A 107 29.27 24.85 -11.64
N ALA A 108 28.61 23.94 -12.34
CA ALA A 108 27.96 24.27 -13.62
C ALA A 108 26.87 25.33 -13.45
N LEU A 109 26.01 25.24 -12.42
CA LEU A 109 24.98 26.25 -12.12
C LEU A 109 25.56 27.61 -11.72
N TYR A 110 26.76 27.65 -11.16
CA TYR A 110 27.43 28.95 -10.90
C TYR A 110 27.65 29.75 -12.19
N PHE A 111 27.92 29.06 -13.33
CA PHE A 111 28.07 29.71 -14.63
C PHE A 111 26.75 29.95 -15.36
N ARG A 112 25.79 29.04 -15.18
CA ARG A 112 24.45 29.11 -15.82
C ARG A 112 23.38 28.71 -14.82
N PRO A 113 22.88 29.63 -13.98
CA PRO A 113 21.93 29.30 -12.91
C PRO A 113 20.61 28.73 -13.41
N ASP A 114 20.14 29.14 -14.57
CA ASP A 114 18.87 28.74 -15.17
C ASP A 114 19.07 27.68 -16.29
N ASP A 115 20.19 26.96 -16.27
CA ASP A 115 20.38 25.88 -17.26
C ASP A 115 19.44 24.71 -16.99
N TYR A 116 18.56 24.44 -17.95
CA TYR A 116 17.58 23.37 -17.87
C TYR A 116 18.22 22.00 -17.62
N PHE A 117 19.25 21.66 -18.39
CA PHE A 117 19.85 20.33 -18.35
C PHE A 117 20.52 20.03 -17.01
N VAL A 118 21.21 21.02 -16.44
CA VAL A 118 21.85 20.85 -15.12
C VAL A 118 20.80 20.70 -14.03
N ASN A 119 19.76 21.57 -14.02
CA ASN A 119 18.68 21.47 -13.05
C ASN A 119 17.94 20.14 -13.17
N PHE A 120 17.72 19.64 -14.39
CA PHE A 120 17.05 18.37 -14.63
C PHE A 120 17.89 17.18 -14.12
N GLU A 121 19.20 17.16 -14.34
CA GLU A 121 20.09 16.14 -13.79
C GLU A 121 20.14 16.18 -12.25
N ILE A 122 20.15 17.36 -11.65
CA ILE A 122 20.06 17.51 -10.17
C ILE A 122 18.73 16.97 -9.65
N ALA A 123 17.61 17.25 -10.33
CA ALA A 123 16.30 16.73 -9.93
C ALA A 123 16.28 15.19 -9.96
N LYS A 124 16.88 14.58 -10.98
CA LYS A 124 17.05 13.13 -11.09
C LYS A 124 17.91 12.57 -9.96
N LEU A 125 19.01 13.23 -9.61
CA LEU A 125 19.86 12.83 -8.48
C LEU A 125 19.11 12.88 -7.16
N PHE A 126 18.34 13.91 -6.90
CA PHE A 126 17.51 13.99 -5.70
C PHE A 126 16.49 12.85 -5.67
N HIS A 127 15.87 12.53 -6.81
CA HIS A 127 14.92 11.45 -6.91
C HIS A 127 15.57 10.07 -6.64
N GLN A 128 16.75 9.81 -7.20
CA GLN A 128 17.53 8.59 -6.98
C GLN A 128 18.03 8.46 -5.54
N ALA A 129 18.36 9.58 -4.89
CA ALA A 129 18.74 9.63 -3.48
C ALA A 129 17.54 9.59 -2.51
N GLU A 130 16.32 9.32 -3.01
CA GLU A 130 15.07 9.30 -2.23
C GLU A 130 14.72 10.64 -1.54
N LEU A 131 15.34 11.74 -1.98
CA LEU A 131 15.06 13.12 -1.52
C LEU A 131 13.90 13.72 -2.33
N HIS A 132 12.72 13.10 -2.23
CA HIS A 132 11.60 13.34 -3.13
C HIS A 132 11.03 14.76 -3.05
N GLU A 133 11.06 15.41 -1.88
CA GLU A 133 10.64 16.82 -1.73
C GLU A 133 11.55 17.80 -2.48
N LEU A 134 12.87 17.53 -2.49
CA LEU A 134 13.81 18.32 -3.26
C LEU A 134 13.70 18.03 -4.76
N ALA A 135 13.49 16.77 -5.13
CA ALA A 135 13.25 16.36 -6.51
C ALA A 135 12.01 17.07 -7.07
N GLU A 136 10.88 17.06 -6.33
CA GLU A 136 9.63 17.70 -6.73
C GLU A 136 9.84 19.18 -7.05
N LYS A 137 10.45 19.92 -6.14
CA LYS A 137 10.72 21.38 -6.31
C LYS A 137 11.66 21.66 -7.48
N THR A 138 12.68 20.82 -7.66
CA THR A 138 13.65 21.02 -8.74
C THR A 138 13.05 20.69 -10.10
N PHE A 139 12.22 19.62 -10.20
CA PHE A 139 11.44 19.34 -11.42
C PHE A 139 10.42 20.46 -11.72
N GLU A 140 9.84 21.10 -10.69
CA GLU A 140 8.98 22.27 -10.89
C GLU A 140 9.74 23.40 -11.59
N VAL A 141 10.97 23.72 -11.13
CA VAL A 141 11.84 24.70 -11.79
C VAL A 141 12.08 24.29 -13.26
N CYS A 142 12.44 23.04 -13.52
CA CYS A 142 12.65 22.55 -14.88
C CYS A 142 11.40 22.71 -15.76
N SER A 143 10.20 22.47 -15.21
CA SER A 143 8.94 22.61 -15.94
C SER A 143 8.60 24.07 -16.30
N HIS A 144 9.16 25.04 -15.57
CA HIS A 144 9.04 26.47 -15.92
C HIS A 144 10.08 26.89 -16.96
N LEU A 145 11.29 26.28 -16.92
CA LEU A 145 12.34 26.57 -17.90
C LEU A 145 11.96 26.02 -19.29
N GLU A 146 11.38 24.83 -19.35
CA GLU A 146 10.97 24.15 -20.60
C GLU A 146 9.51 23.69 -20.52
N PRO A 147 8.51 24.61 -20.68
CA PRO A 147 7.09 24.28 -20.48
C PRO A 147 6.49 23.29 -21.46
N ALA A 148 7.10 23.12 -22.64
CA ALA A 148 6.67 22.17 -23.68
C ALA A 148 7.21 20.75 -23.44
N ASN A 149 8.20 20.60 -22.60
CA ASN A 149 8.79 19.31 -22.28
C ASN A 149 7.97 18.61 -21.18
N PHE A 150 7.55 17.38 -21.48
CA PHE A 150 6.76 16.58 -20.51
C PHE A 150 7.62 15.91 -19.44
N GLU A 151 8.91 15.68 -19.68
CA GLU A 151 9.79 14.92 -18.78
C GLU A 151 9.87 15.50 -17.36
N PRO A 152 10.10 16.81 -17.16
CA PRO A 152 10.11 17.37 -15.81
C PRO A 152 8.73 17.35 -15.15
N VAL A 153 7.65 17.50 -15.92
CA VAL A 153 6.28 17.37 -15.41
C VAL A 153 6.01 15.94 -14.92
N TYR A 154 6.49 14.94 -15.67
CA TYR A 154 6.42 13.53 -15.26
C TYR A 154 7.29 13.27 -14.02
N GLY A 155 8.55 13.72 -13.99
CA GLY A 155 9.45 13.55 -12.85
C GLY A 155 8.89 14.18 -11.56
N ARG A 156 8.26 15.36 -11.69
CA ARG A 156 7.53 16.00 -10.58
C ARG A 156 6.38 15.14 -10.08
N ALA A 157 5.56 14.61 -10.98
CA ALA A 157 4.44 13.74 -10.64
C ALA A 157 4.91 12.44 -9.96
N GLU A 158 6.00 11.86 -10.44
CA GLU A 158 6.60 10.66 -9.86
C GLU A 158 7.10 10.93 -8.44
N ALA A 159 7.80 12.05 -8.21
CA ALA A 159 8.24 12.47 -6.87
C ALA A 159 7.04 12.66 -5.91
N LEU A 160 5.95 13.30 -6.35
CA LEU A 160 4.72 13.43 -5.57
C LEU A 160 4.07 12.08 -5.26
N CYS A 161 4.10 11.12 -6.18
CA CYS A 161 3.62 9.76 -5.91
C CYS A 161 4.45 9.07 -4.83
N MET A 162 5.78 9.25 -4.84
CA MET A 162 6.65 8.72 -3.77
C MET A 162 6.34 9.35 -2.42
N LEU A 163 5.98 10.63 -2.39
CA LEU A 163 5.49 11.36 -1.21
C LEU A 163 4.04 10.99 -0.84
N LYS A 164 3.39 10.12 -1.62
CA LYS A 164 1.97 9.73 -1.48
C LYS A 164 0.97 10.88 -1.70
N ASP A 165 1.40 11.98 -2.30
CA ASP A 165 0.52 13.05 -2.75
C ASP A 165 -0.05 12.75 -4.15
N TYR A 166 -0.95 11.77 -4.20
CA TYR A 166 -1.62 11.38 -5.44
C TYR A 166 -2.56 12.46 -5.97
N ARG A 167 -3.06 13.36 -5.10
CA ARG A 167 -3.90 14.50 -5.52
C ARG A 167 -3.10 15.51 -6.31
N GLY A 168 -1.89 15.82 -5.87
CA GLY A 168 -0.96 16.70 -6.58
C GLY A 168 -0.42 16.07 -7.87
N ALA A 169 -0.10 14.77 -7.86
CA ALA A 169 0.45 14.07 -9.02
C ALA A 169 -0.56 13.93 -10.19
N ARG A 170 -1.83 13.65 -9.90
CA ARG A 170 -2.87 13.38 -10.92
C ARG A 170 -3.00 14.43 -12.01
N PRO A 171 -3.14 15.74 -11.74
CA PRO A 171 -3.26 16.77 -12.79
C PRO A 171 -1.99 16.87 -13.64
N LEU A 172 -0.81 16.65 -13.06
CA LEU A 172 0.46 16.64 -13.80
C LEU A 172 0.51 15.47 -14.79
N LEU A 173 0.12 14.26 -14.34
CA LEU A 173 0.07 13.08 -15.20
C LEU A 173 -0.94 13.23 -16.34
N LYS A 174 -2.11 13.84 -16.09
CA LYS A 174 -3.06 14.19 -17.15
C LYS A 174 -2.41 15.09 -18.19
N ARG A 175 -1.69 16.12 -17.75
CA ARG A 175 -0.95 17.01 -18.66
C ARG A 175 0.12 16.25 -19.45
N VAL A 176 0.85 15.32 -18.83
CA VAL A 176 1.86 14.51 -19.53
C VAL A 176 1.24 13.69 -20.65
N VAL A 177 0.12 12.98 -20.42
CA VAL A 177 -0.53 12.16 -21.44
C VAL A 177 -1.18 13.00 -22.56
N GLU A 178 -1.50 14.27 -22.31
CA GLU A 178 -1.95 15.23 -23.32
C GLU A 178 -0.79 15.69 -24.21
N ILE A 179 0.41 15.96 -23.65
CA ILE A 179 1.59 16.39 -24.39
C ILE A 179 2.21 15.22 -25.17
N GLU A 180 2.38 14.07 -24.52
CA GLU A 180 2.99 12.86 -25.11
C GLU A 180 2.07 11.64 -24.93
N PRO A 181 1.07 11.47 -25.82
CA PRO A 181 0.09 10.37 -25.72
C PRO A 181 0.67 8.96 -25.84
N LYS A 182 1.94 8.80 -26.22
CA LYS A 182 2.61 7.50 -26.32
C LYS A 182 3.43 7.16 -25.07
N PHE A 183 3.55 8.06 -24.11
CA PHE A 183 4.35 7.85 -22.91
C PHE A 183 3.61 6.96 -21.91
N THR A 184 3.78 5.67 -22.01
CA THR A 184 3.03 4.63 -21.27
C THR A 184 3.16 4.73 -19.76
N ARG A 185 4.35 5.12 -19.26
CA ARG A 185 4.60 5.26 -17.81
C ARG A 185 3.67 6.27 -17.14
N ALA A 186 3.28 7.33 -17.86
CA ALA A 186 2.35 8.32 -17.32
C ALA A 186 0.94 7.72 -17.13
N TYR A 187 0.46 6.90 -18.06
CA TYR A 187 -0.83 6.21 -17.89
C TYR A 187 -0.80 5.19 -16.74
N GLU A 188 0.30 4.43 -16.61
CA GLU A 188 0.48 3.49 -15.50
C GLU A 188 0.38 4.21 -14.15
N LEU A 189 1.15 5.28 -14.00
CA LEU A 189 1.18 6.06 -12.77
C LEU A 189 -0.15 6.81 -12.53
N LEU A 190 -0.82 7.27 -13.59
CA LEU A 190 -2.14 7.88 -13.51
C LEU A 190 -3.20 6.88 -13.04
N ALA A 191 -3.16 5.64 -13.53
CA ALA A 191 -4.05 4.58 -13.06
C ALA A 191 -3.80 4.26 -11.57
N VAL A 192 -2.54 4.22 -11.13
CA VAL A 192 -2.18 4.08 -9.72
C VAL A 192 -2.72 5.24 -8.89
N CYS A 193 -2.55 6.49 -9.34
CA CYS A 193 -3.10 7.67 -8.65
C CYS A 193 -4.62 7.55 -8.49
N TYR A 194 -5.34 7.18 -9.54
CA TYR A 194 -6.79 6.97 -9.47
C TYR A 194 -7.17 5.87 -8.47
N ILE A 195 -6.45 4.74 -8.45
CA ILE A 195 -6.70 3.65 -7.50
C ILE A 195 -6.48 4.14 -6.06
N GLN A 196 -5.41 4.89 -5.80
CA GLN A 196 -5.10 5.38 -4.45
C GLN A 196 -6.09 6.46 -3.96
N LEU A 197 -6.68 7.21 -4.90
CA LEU A 197 -7.72 8.19 -4.64
C LEU A 197 -9.13 7.58 -4.59
N ALA A 198 -9.27 6.26 -4.76
CA ALA A 198 -10.53 5.54 -4.89
C ALA A 198 -11.41 6.02 -6.07
N GLU A 199 -10.79 6.54 -7.12
CA GLU A 199 -11.44 6.91 -8.39
C GLU A 199 -11.41 5.71 -9.35
N PHE A 200 -12.04 4.61 -8.94
CA PHE A 200 -11.90 3.31 -9.61
C PHE A 200 -12.38 3.28 -11.06
N GLU A 201 -13.40 4.04 -11.41
CA GLU A 201 -13.87 4.16 -12.80
C GLU A 201 -12.82 4.80 -13.70
N ASN A 202 -12.22 5.91 -13.25
CA ASN A 202 -11.17 6.58 -14.00
C ASN A 202 -9.95 5.67 -14.18
N ALA A 203 -9.58 4.92 -13.13
CA ALA A 203 -8.52 3.93 -13.20
C ALA A 203 -8.86 2.82 -14.20
N HIS A 204 -10.07 2.27 -14.12
CA HIS A 204 -10.54 1.19 -14.98
C HIS A 204 -10.54 1.61 -16.46
N ASN A 205 -11.05 2.80 -16.77
CA ASN A 205 -11.07 3.36 -18.13
C ASN A 205 -9.65 3.57 -18.67
N THR A 206 -8.74 4.10 -17.84
CA THR A 206 -7.32 4.28 -18.20
C THR A 206 -6.66 2.94 -18.53
N LEU A 207 -6.86 1.92 -17.69
CA LEU A 207 -6.30 0.58 -17.88
C LEU A 207 -6.89 -0.12 -19.11
N ASN A 208 -8.19 0.01 -19.37
CA ASN A 208 -8.83 -0.52 -20.58
C ASN A 208 -8.31 0.16 -21.85
N TYR A 209 -8.07 1.48 -21.82
CA TYR A 209 -7.41 2.18 -22.91
C TYR A 209 -6.01 1.60 -23.19
N MET A 210 -5.20 1.40 -22.14
CA MET A 210 -3.86 0.84 -22.27
C MET A 210 -3.88 -0.60 -22.80
N ILE A 211 -4.81 -1.45 -22.33
CA ILE A 211 -4.95 -2.84 -22.79
C ILE A 211 -5.31 -2.87 -24.28
N SER A 212 -6.30 -2.05 -24.67
CA SER A 212 -6.78 -1.98 -26.05
C SER A 212 -5.72 -1.45 -27.02
N ASN A 213 -4.87 -0.54 -26.56
CA ASN A 213 -3.80 0.07 -27.35
C ASN A 213 -2.40 -0.53 -27.06
N SER A 214 -2.34 -1.65 -26.34
CA SER A 214 -1.07 -2.23 -25.86
C SER A 214 -0.05 -2.53 -26.95
N HIS A 215 -0.48 -2.84 -28.16
CA HIS A 215 0.42 -3.09 -29.30
C HIS A 215 1.13 -1.80 -29.76
N THR A 216 0.43 -0.67 -29.77
CA THR A 216 0.98 0.63 -30.18
C THR A 216 1.82 1.22 -29.05
N LEU A 217 1.27 1.24 -27.84
CA LEU A 217 1.94 1.74 -26.65
C LEU A 217 3.17 0.89 -26.27
N GLY A 218 3.11 -0.43 -26.45
CA GLY A 218 4.21 -1.34 -26.14
C GLY A 218 5.43 -1.21 -27.07
N LYS A 219 5.32 -0.46 -28.17
CA LYS A 219 6.44 -0.12 -29.05
C LYS A 219 7.10 1.21 -28.69
N ALA A 220 6.49 1.99 -27.81
CA ALA A 220 7.05 3.26 -27.38
C ALA A 220 8.33 3.03 -26.55
N VAL A 221 9.25 3.99 -26.62
CA VAL A 221 10.49 3.97 -25.83
C VAL A 221 10.14 3.94 -24.35
N GLY A 222 10.80 3.07 -23.59
CA GLY A 222 10.58 2.91 -22.15
C GLY A 222 9.33 2.13 -21.74
N SER A 223 8.56 1.57 -22.71
CA SER A 223 7.41 0.74 -22.37
C SER A 223 7.83 -0.68 -21.95
N SER A 224 7.10 -1.25 -20.98
CA SER A 224 7.33 -2.62 -20.55
C SER A 224 6.96 -3.64 -21.63
N LYS A 225 7.85 -4.63 -21.88
CA LYS A 225 7.54 -5.79 -22.74
C LYS A 225 6.31 -6.58 -22.29
N ASN A 226 5.87 -6.39 -21.04
CA ASN A 226 4.73 -7.04 -20.44
C ASN A 226 3.60 -6.05 -20.10
N LEU A 227 3.53 -4.90 -20.78
CA LEU A 227 2.58 -3.82 -20.53
C LEU A 227 1.14 -4.34 -20.35
N LYS A 228 0.67 -5.17 -21.27
CA LYS A 228 -0.68 -5.72 -21.23
C LYS A 228 -0.95 -6.50 -19.94
N GLN A 229 0.00 -7.33 -19.50
CA GLN A 229 -0.14 -8.13 -18.28
C GLN A 229 -0.11 -7.25 -17.03
N LEU A 230 0.75 -6.24 -17.00
CA LEU A 230 0.80 -5.27 -15.91
C LEU A 230 -0.53 -4.50 -15.78
N CYS A 231 -1.09 -4.05 -16.89
CA CYS A 231 -2.42 -3.42 -16.90
C CYS A 231 -3.51 -4.35 -16.34
N HIS A 232 -3.50 -5.63 -16.70
CA HIS A 232 -4.44 -6.61 -16.13
C HIS A 232 -4.27 -6.79 -14.63
N MET A 233 -3.05 -6.71 -14.08
CA MET A 233 -2.83 -6.76 -12.64
C MET A 233 -3.51 -5.60 -11.90
N HIS A 234 -3.29 -4.36 -12.35
CA HIS A 234 -3.96 -3.20 -11.75
C HIS A 234 -5.49 -3.23 -11.99
N ARG A 235 -5.94 -3.75 -13.14
CA ARG A 235 -7.36 -3.90 -13.44
C ARG A 235 -8.07 -4.89 -12.50
N LEU A 236 -7.38 -5.86 -11.91
CA LEU A 236 -7.97 -6.74 -10.89
C LEU A 236 -8.56 -5.93 -9.73
N THR A 237 -7.80 -4.96 -9.22
CA THR A 237 -8.30 -4.09 -8.14
C THR A 237 -9.55 -3.34 -8.57
N THR A 238 -9.51 -2.67 -9.73
CA THR A 238 -10.65 -1.86 -10.20
C THR A 238 -11.89 -2.71 -10.50
N CYS A 239 -11.73 -3.87 -11.11
CA CYS A 239 -12.84 -4.79 -11.36
C CYS A 239 -13.49 -5.26 -10.05
N MET A 240 -12.69 -5.57 -9.03
CA MET A 240 -13.22 -6.00 -7.74
C MET A 240 -13.95 -4.89 -7.01
N GLU A 241 -13.43 -3.65 -7.06
CA GLU A 241 -14.06 -2.49 -6.41
C GLU A 241 -15.36 -2.06 -7.12
N LEU A 242 -15.43 -2.21 -8.45
CA LEU A 242 -16.60 -1.86 -9.25
C LEU A 242 -17.61 -3.01 -9.42
N GLY A 243 -17.33 -4.21 -8.90
CA GLY A 243 -18.19 -5.38 -9.07
C GLY A 243 -18.19 -5.96 -10.50
N LEU A 244 -17.19 -5.64 -11.34
CA LEU A 244 -17.05 -6.11 -12.71
C LEU A 244 -16.41 -7.51 -12.74
N PHE A 245 -17.07 -8.50 -12.16
CA PHE A 245 -16.50 -9.82 -11.90
C PHE A 245 -16.11 -10.60 -13.16
N ASP A 246 -16.85 -10.46 -14.28
CA ASP A 246 -16.53 -11.16 -15.53
C ASP A 246 -15.25 -10.62 -16.17
N GLU A 247 -15.07 -9.29 -16.17
CA GLU A 247 -13.81 -8.68 -16.60
C GLU A 247 -12.67 -9.01 -15.64
N GLY A 248 -12.96 -9.08 -14.35
CA GLY A 248 -12.04 -9.54 -13.31
C GLY A 248 -11.53 -10.95 -13.59
N ARG A 249 -12.41 -11.89 -13.97
CA ARG A 249 -12.02 -13.28 -14.35
C ARG A 249 -11.05 -13.30 -15.54
N THR A 250 -11.27 -12.45 -16.55
CA THR A 250 -10.35 -12.29 -17.68
C THR A 250 -8.99 -11.78 -17.22
N SER A 251 -8.97 -10.78 -16.35
CA SER A 251 -7.74 -10.20 -15.80
C SER A 251 -6.98 -11.20 -14.92
N ILE A 252 -7.69 -12.07 -14.16
CA ILE A 252 -7.09 -13.17 -13.40
C ILE A 252 -6.31 -14.11 -14.33
N GLN A 253 -6.88 -14.50 -15.48
CA GLN A 253 -6.19 -15.41 -16.41
C GLN A 253 -4.90 -14.80 -16.96
N GLU A 254 -4.92 -13.52 -17.34
CA GLU A 254 -3.72 -12.84 -17.83
C GLU A 254 -2.66 -12.64 -16.74
N ALA A 255 -3.07 -12.29 -15.52
CA ALA A 255 -2.15 -12.18 -14.40
C ALA A 255 -1.53 -13.54 -14.00
N LYS A 256 -2.30 -14.64 -14.07
CA LYS A 256 -1.77 -16.01 -13.88
C LYS A 256 -0.69 -16.34 -14.89
N LYS A 257 -0.92 -16.08 -16.18
CA LYS A 257 0.11 -16.28 -17.23
C LYS A 257 1.40 -15.51 -16.94
N PHE A 258 1.29 -14.28 -16.42
CA PHE A 258 2.45 -13.50 -16.05
C PHE A 258 3.21 -14.13 -14.87
N VAL A 259 2.50 -14.53 -13.82
CA VAL A 259 3.11 -15.19 -12.64
C VAL A 259 3.76 -16.53 -13.03
N GLU A 260 3.13 -17.32 -13.89
CA GLU A 260 3.69 -18.59 -14.37
C GLU A 260 4.96 -18.37 -15.20
N LYS A 261 4.93 -17.41 -16.14
CA LYS A 261 6.07 -17.07 -17.00
C LYS A 261 7.31 -16.63 -16.21
N PHE A 262 7.11 -15.90 -15.13
CA PHE A 262 8.18 -15.33 -14.30
C PHE A 262 8.24 -15.96 -12.90
N SER A 263 7.79 -17.20 -12.74
CA SER A 263 7.61 -17.87 -11.44
C SER A 263 8.85 -17.90 -10.55
N GLN A 264 10.04 -17.95 -11.16
CA GLN A 264 11.32 -17.95 -10.46
C GLN A 264 11.76 -16.57 -9.97
N ASN A 265 11.17 -15.50 -10.49
CA ASN A 265 11.46 -14.13 -10.05
C ASN A 265 10.34 -13.65 -9.12
N ILE A 266 10.50 -13.93 -7.83
CA ILE A 266 9.50 -13.58 -6.81
C ILE A 266 9.33 -12.06 -6.71
N ALA A 267 10.41 -11.29 -6.75
CA ALA A 267 10.35 -9.83 -6.68
C ALA A 267 9.50 -9.24 -7.82
N LEU A 268 9.67 -9.74 -9.04
CA LEU A 268 8.89 -9.29 -10.20
C LEU A 268 7.40 -9.72 -10.12
N THR A 269 7.12 -10.86 -9.49
CA THR A 269 5.75 -11.44 -9.45
C THR A 269 5.00 -11.14 -8.15
N SER A 270 5.63 -10.52 -7.16
CA SER A 270 5.04 -10.32 -5.82
C SER A 270 3.72 -9.56 -5.86
N GLU A 271 3.69 -8.43 -6.56
CA GLU A 271 2.47 -7.62 -6.71
C GLU A 271 1.36 -8.41 -7.42
N ALA A 272 1.69 -9.08 -8.54
CA ALA A 272 0.73 -9.89 -9.28
C ALA A 272 0.17 -11.03 -8.43
N ARG A 273 1.00 -11.70 -7.63
CA ARG A 273 0.57 -12.75 -6.70
C ARG A 273 -0.39 -12.20 -5.66
N PHE A 274 -0.06 -11.05 -5.07
CA PHE A 274 -0.91 -10.43 -4.07
C PHE A 274 -2.27 -10.01 -4.64
N GLN A 275 -2.30 -9.35 -5.80
CA GLN A 275 -3.56 -8.96 -6.46
C GLN A 275 -4.38 -10.20 -6.89
N LEU A 276 -3.73 -11.26 -7.37
CA LEU A 276 -4.39 -12.54 -7.66
C LEU A 276 -4.99 -13.17 -6.40
N ALA A 277 -4.28 -13.14 -5.28
CA ALA A 277 -4.81 -13.63 -4.01
C ALA A 277 -6.08 -12.89 -3.64
N LEU A 278 -6.04 -11.55 -3.60
CA LEU A 278 -7.19 -10.72 -3.22
C LEU A 278 -8.39 -10.94 -4.14
N ALA A 279 -8.18 -10.93 -5.47
CA ALA A 279 -9.25 -11.12 -6.44
C ALA A 279 -9.88 -12.52 -6.33
N ASN A 280 -9.07 -13.57 -6.22
CA ASN A 280 -9.58 -14.94 -6.08
C ASN A 280 -10.32 -15.14 -4.74
N LEU A 281 -9.84 -14.55 -3.63
CA LEU A 281 -10.54 -14.59 -2.35
C LEU A 281 -11.91 -13.93 -2.45
N ARG A 282 -12.00 -12.75 -3.04
CA ARG A 282 -13.28 -12.06 -3.28
C ARG A 282 -14.24 -12.88 -4.13
N LEU A 283 -13.72 -13.61 -5.13
CA LEU A 283 -14.50 -14.52 -5.96
C LEU A 283 -14.80 -15.89 -5.29
N GLY A 284 -14.38 -16.11 -4.05
CA GLY A 284 -14.54 -17.38 -3.34
C GLY A 284 -13.68 -18.52 -3.89
N GLN A 285 -12.72 -18.23 -4.75
CA GLN A 285 -11.76 -19.20 -5.30
C GLN A 285 -10.58 -19.37 -4.35
N THR A 286 -10.84 -19.88 -3.15
CA THR A 286 -9.90 -19.85 -2.02
C THR A 286 -8.70 -20.79 -2.19
N LYS A 287 -8.84 -21.89 -2.95
CA LYS A 287 -7.82 -22.94 -3.05
C LYS A 287 -6.46 -22.42 -3.51
N ASP A 288 -6.45 -21.66 -4.60
CA ASP A 288 -5.21 -21.10 -5.19
C ASP A 288 -4.83 -19.77 -4.55
N ALA A 289 -5.83 -19.04 -4.04
CA ALA A 289 -5.66 -17.72 -3.46
C ALA A 289 -4.70 -17.73 -2.27
N TRP A 290 -4.85 -18.67 -1.35
CA TRP A 290 -4.02 -18.73 -0.16
C TRP A 290 -2.54 -19.01 -0.46
N GLY A 291 -2.24 -19.80 -1.50
CA GLY A 291 -0.87 -20.01 -1.96
C GLY A 291 -0.21 -18.72 -2.48
N HIS A 292 -0.97 -17.89 -3.18
CA HIS A 292 -0.50 -16.57 -3.61
C HIS A 292 -0.36 -15.59 -2.44
N TYR A 293 -1.26 -15.62 -1.47
CA TYR A 293 -1.25 -14.76 -0.29
C TYR A 293 -0.03 -15.00 0.62
N PHE A 294 0.54 -16.20 0.60
CA PHE A 294 1.76 -16.54 1.32
C PHE A 294 2.93 -15.60 0.99
N HIS A 295 2.98 -15.08 -0.24
CA HIS A 295 4.04 -14.20 -0.74
C HIS A 295 3.81 -12.70 -0.48
N ARG A 296 2.83 -12.30 0.34
CA ARG A 296 2.46 -10.90 0.58
C ARG A 296 3.58 -10.01 1.11
N PHE A 297 4.51 -10.56 1.88
CA PHE A 297 5.67 -9.82 2.41
C PHE A 297 6.77 -9.55 1.37
N GLU A 298 6.67 -10.14 0.20
CA GLU A 298 7.58 -9.83 -0.91
C GLU A 298 7.08 -8.60 -1.71
N GLN A 299 5.86 -8.13 -1.43
CA GLN A 299 5.33 -6.89 -1.97
C GLN A 299 5.95 -5.70 -1.23
N GLN A 300 6.40 -4.69 -1.99
CA GLN A 300 7.11 -3.52 -1.45
C GLN A 300 6.27 -2.69 -0.48
N ASP A 301 4.99 -2.49 -0.77
CA ASP A 301 4.07 -1.65 0.01
C ASP A 301 3.15 -2.44 0.95
N PHE A 302 3.54 -3.66 1.34
CA PHE A 302 2.75 -4.41 2.33
C PHE A 302 2.79 -3.68 3.68
N PRO A 303 1.63 -3.39 4.31
CA PRO A 303 1.55 -2.45 5.44
C PRO A 303 2.25 -2.93 6.72
N SER A 304 2.58 -4.23 6.81
CA SER A 304 3.26 -4.79 7.98
C SER A 304 4.74 -5.00 7.69
N PRO A 305 5.65 -4.58 8.58
CA PRO A 305 7.07 -4.78 8.38
C PRO A 305 7.43 -6.27 8.37
N LYS A 306 8.30 -6.67 7.45
CA LYS A 306 8.85 -8.02 7.39
C LYS A 306 9.88 -8.18 8.51
N ARG A 307 9.50 -8.83 9.60
CA ARG A 307 10.38 -9.11 10.73
C ARG A 307 11.46 -10.14 10.36
N LYS A 308 12.59 -10.05 11.02
CA LYS A 308 13.75 -10.95 10.84
C LYS A 308 13.86 -11.90 12.02
N PHE A 309 14.17 -13.16 11.71
CA PHE A 309 14.28 -14.23 12.68
C PHE A 309 15.52 -15.09 12.39
N THR A 310 16.09 -15.70 13.42
CA THR A 310 17.20 -16.65 13.28
C THR A 310 16.72 -18.06 12.93
N ARG A 311 15.43 -18.35 13.12
CA ARG A 311 14.81 -19.63 12.78
C ARG A 311 14.07 -19.52 11.45
N PRO A 312 13.86 -20.64 10.72
CA PRO A 312 13.18 -20.62 9.43
C PRO A 312 11.69 -20.28 9.53
N ARG A 313 11.17 -19.63 8.49
CA ARG A 313 9.72 -19.52 8.32
C ARG A 313 9.14 -20.88 7.97
N ALA A 314 8.01 -21.22 8.57
CA ALA A 314 7.26 -22.42 8.22
C ALA A 314 6.73 -22.30 6.77
N GLU A 315 6.95 -23.34 5.97
CA GLU A 315 6.45 -23.42 4.59
C GLU A 315 5.32 -24.42 4.43
N ASN A 316 5.31 -25.47 5.26
CA ASN A 316 4.31 -26.51 5.24
C ASN A 316 3.81 -26.85 6.65
N ILE A 317 2.50 -27.07 6.78
CA ILE A 317 1.88 -27.42 8.07
C ILE A 317 2.40 -28.76 8.62
N SER A 318 2.79 -29.70 7.76
CA SER A 318 3.33 -31.02 8.15
C SER A 318 4.69 -30.96 8.84
N GLU A 319 5.47 -29.90 8.65
CA GLU A 319 6.78 -29.68 9.31
C GLU A 319 6.64 -29.35 10.80
N LEU A 320 5.44 -28.96 11.22
CA LEU A 320 5.19 -28.34 12.51
C LEU A 320 4.84 -29.34 13.61
N THR A 321 4.62 -30.60 13.28
CA THR A 321 4.20 -31.63 14.24
C THR A 321 5.27 -31.83 15.32
N GLY A 322 4.90 -31.62 16.59
CA GLY A 322 5.79 -31.68 17.75
C GLY A 322 6.81 -30.55 17.85
N LYS A 323 6.66 -29.50 17.04
CA LYS A 323 7.52 -28.31 17.04
C LYS A 323 6.89 -27.15 17.77
N THR A 324 7.73 -26.25 18.25
CA THR A 324 7.30 -24.94 18.79
C THR A 324 7.30 -23.92 17.67
N VAL A 325 6.15 -23.29 17.45
CA VAL A 325 5.94 -22.32 16.37
C VAL A 325 5.61 -20.95 16.94
N LEU A 326 6.42 -19.95 16.58
CA LEU A 326 6.12 -18.57 16.85
C LEU A 326 5.17 -18.03 15.77
N ILE A 327 3.96 -17.66 16.17
CA ILE A 327 3.01 -16.94 15.33
C ILE A 327 3.08 -15.47 15.72
N TRP A 328 3.57 -14.62 14.81
CA TRP A 328 3.79 -13.21 15.10
C TRP A 328 2.79 -12.30 14.40
N ARG A 329 2.47 -11.20 15.07
CA ARG A 329 1.47 -10.23 14.64
C ARG A 329 1.77 -9.61 13.28
N GLU A 330 0.72 -9.32 12.54
CA GLU A 330 0.71 -8.51 11.33
C GLU A 330 -0.65 -7.81 11.16
N GLN A 331 -0.69 -6.80 10.28
CA GLN A 331 -1.89 -6.02 9.97
C GLN A 331 -2.44 -5.27 11.20
N GLY A 332 -3.78 -5.17 11.33
CA GLY A 332 -4.44 -4.42 12.39
C GLY A 332 -4.93 -5.30 13.55
N VAL A 333 -5.22 -4.67 14.67
CA VAL A 333 -5.72 -5.35 15.88
C VAL A 333 -7.02 -6.13 15.61
N GLY A 334 -7.90 -5.61 14.74
CA GLY A 334 -9.12 -6.32 14.32
C GLY A 334 -8.81 -7.64 13.62
N ASP A 335 -7.80 -7.63 12.73
CA ASP A 335 -7.35 -8.83 12.00
C ASP A 335 -6.76 -9.86 12.96
N GLU A 336 -5.97 -9.42 13.96
CA GLU A 336 -5.43 -10.29 15.01
C GLU A 336 -6.55 -10.99 15.78
N ILE A 337 -7.62 -10.27 16.15
CA ILE A 337 -8.77 -10.83 16.84
C ILE A 337 -9.46 -11.89 15.96
N GLU A 338 -9.72 -11.59 14.70
CA GLU A 338 -10.39 -12.53 13.78
C GLU A 338 -9.57 -13.80 13.57
N LEU A 339 -8.25 -13.68 13.41
CA LEU A 339 -7.35 -14.79 13.19
C LEU A 339 -7.13 -15.66 14.45
N CYS A 340 -7.23 -15.08 15.65
CA CYS A 340 -7.19 -15.85 16.90
C CYS A 340 -8.30 -16.91 16.99
N GLY A 341 -9.44 -16.69 16.34
CA GLY A 341 -10.52 -17.67 16.24
C GLY A 341 -10.13 -18.98 15.53
N LEU A 342 -9.05 -18.97 14.74
CA LEU A 342 -8.54 -20.13 14.00
C LEU A 342 -7.42 -20.90 14.73
N LEU A 343 -6.90 -20.39 15.84
CA LEU A 343 -5.74 -20.97 16.52
C LEU A 343 -5.98 -22.41 16.97
N GLN A 344 -7.15 -22.71 17.49
CA GLN A 344 -7.48 -24.06 17.95
C GLN A 344 -7.46 -25.06 16.77
N GLU A 345 -8.07 -24.72 15.65
CA GLU A 345 -8.06 -25.57 14.45
C GLU A 345 -6.64 -25.73 13.90
N PHE A 346 -5.85 -24.65 13.90
CA PHE A 346 -4.46 -24.68 13.48
C PHE A 346 -3.64 -25.65 14.35
N MET A 347 -3.73 -25.56 15.68
CA MET A 347 -3.02 -26.47 16.61
C MET A 347 -3.42 -27.92 16.41
N LEU A 348 -4.72 -28.20 16.22
CA LEU A 348 -5.22 -29.54 15.99
C LEU A 348 -4.67 -30.15 14.69
N LYS A 349 -4.59 -29.36 13.63
CA LYS A 349 -4.10 -29.82 12.32
C LYS A 349 -2.60 -29.90 12.21
N SER A 350 -1.87 -28.97 12.84
CA SER A 350 -0.41 -28.93 12.77
C SER A 350 0.27 -29.84 13.79
N GLY A 351 -0.37 -30.10 14.93
CA GLY A 351 0.27 -30.76 16.08
C GLY A 351 1.40 -29.93 16.72
N ALA A 352 1.39 -28.62 16.49
CA ALA A 352 2.40 -27.69 16.99
C ALA A 352 2.08 -27.18 18.39
N THR A 353 3.13 -26.86 19.16
CA THR A 353 3.03 -25.96 20.31
C THR A 353 3.13 -24.52 19.82
N VAL A 354 2.22 -23.65 20.23
CA VAL A 354 2.12 -22.28 19.74
C VAL A 354 2.62 -21.28 20.77
N ILE A 355 3.51 -20.40 20.34
CA ILE A 355 3.81 -19.12 20.97
C ILE A 355 3.18 -18.04 20.08
N LEU A 356 2.34 -17.19 20.67
CA LEU A 356 1.61 -16.14 19.96
C LEU A 356 2.12 -14.76 20.36
N GLU A 357 2.61 -14.00 19.41
CA GLU A 357 2.91 -12.58 19.58
C GLU A 357 1.80 -11.73 18.94
N ILE A 358 1.14 -10.92 19.76
CA ILE A 358 0.01 -10.07 19.38
C ILE A 358 0.15 -8.67 19.99
N ASP A 359 -0.75 -7.78 19.64
CA ASP A 359 -0.83 -6.45 20.23
C ASP A 359 -0.94 -6.56 21.77
N GLU A 360 -0.14 -5.76 22.50
CA GLU A 360 -0.06 -5.81 23.95
C GLU A 360 -1.40 -5.66 24.63
N ARG A 361 -2.31 -4.88 24.04
CA ARG A 361 -3.68 -4.63 24.53
C ARG A 361 -4.55 -5.89 24.53
N LEU A 362 -4.22 -6.88 23.71
CA LEU A 362 -4.96 -8.16 23.59
C LEU A 362 -4.39 -9.28 24.47
N VAL A 363 -3.14 -9.15 24.95
CA VAL A 363 -2.40 -10.23 25.62
C VAL A 363 -3.20 -10.85 26.79
N SER A 364 -3.77 -10.03 27.65
CA SER A 364 -4.51 -10.51 28.83
C SER A 364 -5.74 -11.35 28.45
N GLY A 365 -6.59 -10.81 27.56
CA GLY A 365 -7.82 -11.49 27.15
C GLY A 365 -7.57 -12.75 26.34
N VAL A 366 -6.57 -12.73 25.45
CA VAL A 366 -6.19 -13.91 24.64
C VAL A 366 -5.55 -15.00 25.51
N THR A 367 -4.70 -14.65 26.48
CA THR A 367 -4.14 -15.60 27.47
C THR A 367 -5.23 -16.29 28.25
N ARG A 368 -6.24 -15.54 28.71
CA ARG A 368 -7.41 -16.11 29.42
C ARG A 368 -8.23 -17.04 28.53
N SER A 369 -8.31 -16.74 27.24
CA SER A 369 -9.12 -17.47 26.27
C SER A 369 -8.45 -18.75 25.76
N HIS A 370 -7.13 -18.72 25.57
CA HIS A 370 -6.32 -19.82 25.03
C HIS A 370 -5.27 -20.30 26.03
N LYS A 371 -5.69 -21.14 26.98
CA LYS A 371 -4.82 -21.59 28.08
C LYS A 371 -3.63 -22.48 27.68
N ASN A 372 -3.66 -23.04 26.47
CA ASN A 372 -2.66 -24.02 26.00
C ASN A 372 -1.57 -23.38 25.11
N ILE A 373 -1.51 -22.06 25.03
CA ILE A 373 -0.49 -21.33 24.27
C ILE A 373 0.20 -20.29 25.15
N VAL A 374 1.41 -19.94 24.78
CA VAL A 374 2.11 -18.79 25.36
C VAL A 374 1.72 -17.55 24.56
N VAL A 375 1.16 -16.54 25.22
CA VAL A 375 0.79 -15.28 24.57
C VAL A 375 1.66 -14.16 25.13
N ARG A 376 2.23 -13.35 24.27
CA ARG A 376 3.09 -12.23 24.66
C ARG A 376 3.00 -11.06 23.68
N ALA A 377 3.41 -9.88 24.11
CA ALA A 377 3.68 -8.77 23.21
C ALA A 377 4.96 -9.02 22.39
N PRO A 378 5.06 -8.50 21.16
CA PRO A 378 6.27 -8.63 20.36
C PRO A 378 7.40 -7.79 20.92
N GLU A 379 8.61 -8.36 20.95
CA GLU A 379 9.82 -7.64 21.29
C GLU A 379 10.84 -7.84 20.17
N TYR A 380 11.26 -6.75 19.56
CA TYR A 380 12.23 -6.73 18.47
C TYR A 380 12.96 -5.39 18.39
N ASP A 381 14.15 -5.42 17.87
CA ASP A 381 14.90 -4.21 17.55
C ASP A 381 14.20 -3.42 16.44
N LYS A 382 13.91 -2.14 16.68
CA LYS A 382 13.12 -1.31 15.75
C LYS A 382 13.85 -0.93 14.48
N GLU A 383 15.19 -0.91 14.49
CA GLU A 383 16.00 -0.55 13.33
C GLU A 383 16.26 -1.76 12.44
N THR A 384 16.66 -2.87 13.05
CA THR A 384 17.04 -4.09 12.32
C THR A 384 15.87 -5.04 12.08
N LEU A 385 14.76 -4.89 12.83
CA LEU A 385 13.58 -5.76 12.85
C LEU A 385 13.85 -7.20 13.30
N TYR A 386 15.00 -7.48 13.95
CA TYR A 386 15.28 -8.78 14.53
C TYR A 386 14.47 -9.03 15.81
N SER A 387 13.88 -10.23 15.90
CA SER A 387 13.19 -10.68 17.10
C SER A 387 14.17 -10.83 18.26
N ALA A 388 13.76 -10.40 19.47
CA ALA A 388 14.52 -10.62 20.70
C ALA A 388 14.43 -12.08 21.19
N TYR A 389 13.47 -12.86 20.73
CA TYR A 389 13.20 -14.22 21.19
C TYR A 389 13.73 -15.29 20.23
N HIS A 390 14.18 -16.42 20.80
CA HIS A 390 14.75 -17.57 20.08
C HIS A 390 14.18 -18.91 20.58
N ASP A 391 13.11 -18.90 21.33
CA ASP A 391 12.49 -20.02 22.06
C ASP A 391 11.49 -20.83 21.21
N PHE A 392 11.69 -20.86 19.90
CA PHE A 392 10.84 -21.56 18.93
C PHE A 392 11.69 -22.25 17.85
N ASP A 393 11.11 -23.25 17.18
CA ASP A 393 11.73 -23.98 16.07
C ASP A 393 11.46 -23.32 14.72
N TYR A 394 10.23 -22.83 14.52
CA TYR A 394 9.76 -22.16 13.32
C TYR A 394 9.04 -20.86 13.67
N HIS A 395 8.98 -19.94 12.73
CA HIS A 395 8.12 -18.76 12.83
C HIS A 395 7.19 -18.63 11.65
N MET A 396 6.08 -17.93 11.83
CA MET A 396 5.17 -17.55 10.75
C MET A 396 4.40 -16.28 11.08
N PRO A 397 4.12 -15.41 10.11
CA PRO A 397 3.19 -14.32 10.31
C PRO A 397 1.76 -14.86 10.50
N MET A 398 0.95 -14.15 11.26
CA MET A 398 -0.33 -14.67 11.76
C MET A 398 -1.30 -15.08 10.66
N ALA A 399 -1.38 -14.35 9.55
CA ALA A 399 -2.27 -14.72 8.46
C ALA A 399 -1.79 -15.95 7.63
N ASP A 400 -0.60 -16.49 7.89
CA ASP A 400 -0.21 -17.79 7.33
C ASP A 400 -1.08 -18.93 7.86
N ILE A 401 -1.77 -18.75 8.99
CA ILE A 401 -2.82 -19.67 9.45
C ILE A 401 -3.83 -19.93 8.32
N LEU A 402 -4.23 -18.89 7.62
CA LEU A 402 -5.13 -18.99 6.47
C LEU A 402 -4.51 -19.76 5.31
N THR A 403 -3.22 -19.54 5.05
CA THR A 403 -2.51 -20.25 3.95
C THR A 403 -2.35 -21.73 4.22
N PHE A 404 -2.21 -22.13 5.49
CA PHE A 404 -2.09 -23.52 5.92
C PHE A 404 -3.44 -24.23 6.05
N LEU A 405 -4.42 -23.57 6.65
CA LEU A 405 -5.77 -24.13 6.80
C LEU A 405 -6.57 -24.12 5.51
N LYS A 406 -6.26 -23.20 4.59
CA LYS A 406 -6.98 -22.97 3.32
C LYS A 406 -8.49 -22.90 3.51
N PRO A 407 -8.99 -22.03 4.40
CA PRO A 407 -10.39 -21.99 4.71
C PRO A 407 -11.22 -21.62 3.48
N ASN A 408 -12.42 -22.16 3.45
CA ASN A 408 -13.47 -21.80 2.51
C ASN A 408 -14.69 -21.26 3.28
N LYS A 409 -15.78 -20.99 2.60
CA LYS A 409 -17.01 -20.43 3.21
C LYS A 409 -17.58 -21.26 4.35
N SER A 410 -17.32 -22.57 4.40
CA SER A 410 -17.84 -23.45 5.47
C SER A 410 -17.12 -23.26 6.79
N ILE A 411 -15.97 -22.59 6.83
CA ILE A 411 -15.22 -22.38 8.08
C ILE A 411 -16.01 -21.58 9.12
N LYS A 412 -16.91 -20.69 8.68
CA LYS A 412 -17.77 -19.92 9.59
C LYS A 412 -18.55 -20.79 10.58
N ASN A 413 -18.89 -22.03 10.20
CA ASN A 413 -19.60 -22.96 11.06
C ASN A 413 -18.68 -23.60 12.11
N CYS A 414 -17.36 -23.46 11.96
CA CYS A 414 -16.34 -23.98 12.87
C CYS A 414 -15.81 -22.91 13.83
N ILE A 415 -16.05 -21.63 13.53
CA ILE A 415 -15.63 -20.51 14.39
C ILE A 415 -16.75 -20.23 15.38
N ALA A 416 -16.58 -20.68 16.60
CA ALA A 416 -17.41 -20.31 17.75
C ALA A 416 -16.88 -19.03 18.43
N PRO A 417 -17.70 -18.37 19.25
CA PRO A 417 -17.19 -17.35 20.14
C PRO A 417 -16.03 -17.90 20.98
N TRP A 418 -14.89 -17.24 20.93
CA TRP A 418 -13.68 -17.77 21.54
C TRP A 418 -13.10 -16.85 22.64
N TYR A 419 -13.40 -15.54 22.60
CA TYR A 419 -12.87 -14.59 23.56
C TYR A 419 -13.59 -14.69 24.91
N LYS A 420 -12.85 -14.98 25.95
CA LYS A 420 -13.37 -15.07 27.32
C LYS A 420 -13.17 -13.74 28.04
N VAL A 421 -14.27 -13.08 28.37
CA VAL A 421 -14.26 -11.83 29.13
C VAL A 421 -13.86 -12.07 30.59
N ASP A 422 -13.34 -11.04 31.23
CA ASP A 422 -13.24 -10.99 32.68
C ASP A 422 -14.66 -10.83 33.29
N THR A 423 -15.12 -11.86 33.98
CA THR A 423 -16.51 -11.94 34.48
C THR A 423 -16.81 -10.91 35.54
N GLU A 424 -15.84 -10.50 36.39
CA GLU A 424 -16.05 -9.46 37.37
C GLU A 424 -16.20 -8.08 36.74
N LYS A 425 -15.34 -7.78 35.76
CA LYS A 425 -15.45 -6.55 34.97
C LYS A 425 -16.78 -6.50 34.22
N ALA A 426 -17.17 -7.59 33.56
CA ALA A 426 -18.46 -7.67 32.87
C ALA A 426 -19.65 -7.41 33.80
N LYS A 427 -19.67 -8.03 34.96
CA LYS A 427 -20.70 -7.83 35.99
C LYS A 427 -20.74 -6.38 36.52
N ASN A 428 -19.58 -5.75 36.69
CA ASN A 428 -19.52 -4.35 37.13
C ASN A 428 -20.15 -3.42 36.08
N TRP A 429 -19.95 -3.70 34.78
CA TRP A 429 -20.57 -2.92 33.71
C TRP A 429 -22.06 -3.22 33.55
N ASP A 430 -22.50 -4.44 33.76
CA ASP A 430 -23.94 -4.81 33.79
C ASP A 430 -24.72 -3.97 34.81
N GLN A 431 -24.12 -3.74 35.96
CA GLN A 431 -24.71 -2.89 37.01
C GLN A 431 -24.75 -1.39 36.67
N LYS A 432 -23.83 -0.93 35.82
CA LYS A 432 -23.74 0.47 35.41
C LYS A 432 -24.61 0.78 34.19
N ILE A 433 -24.69 -0.13 33.23
CA ILE A 433 -25.47 0.02 32.01
C ILE A 433 -26.89 -0.48 32.27
N THR A 434 -27.68 0.32 32.98
CA THR A 434 -29.08 -0.04 33.27
C THR A 434 -29.95 0.20 32.05
N SER A 435 -30.81 -0.76 31.69
CA SER A 435 -31.76 -0.62 30.57
C SER A 435 -32.90 -1.62 30.70
N ASP A 436 -34.12 -1.15 30.51
CA ASP A 436 -35.32 -1.98 30.37
C ASP A 436 -35.52 -2.48 28.93
N SER A 437 -34.78 -1.91 27.98
CA SER A 437 -34.82 -2.21 26.55
C SER A 437 -33.45 -2.75 26.05
N LEU A 438 -33.22 -2.83 24.74
CA LEU A 438 -31.93 -3.26 24.20
C LEU A 438 -30.80 -2.31 24.60
N ARG A 439 -29.62 -2.88 24.82
CA ARG A 439 -28.36 -2.18 24.93
C ARG A 439 -27.62 -2.28 23.59
N ILE A 440 -27.55 -1.19 22.85
CA ILE A 440 -26.99 -1.18 21.51
C ILE A 440 -25.65 -0.46 21.53
N GLY A 441 -24.57 -1.21 21.35
CA GLY A 441 -23.23 -0.63 21.17
C GLY A 441 -23.09 0.02 19.81
N PHE A 442 -22.47 1.18 19.72
CA PHE A 442 -22.22 1.82 18.42
C PHE A 442 -20.83 2.44 18.32
N ALA A 443 -20.27 2.35 17.12
CA ALA A 443 -19.05 3.04 16.70
C ALA A 443 -19.22 3.53 15.27
N PHE A 444 -18.59 4.66 14.90
CA PHE A 444 -18.77 5.28 13.59
C PHE A 444 -17.47 5.69 12.90
N GLY A 445 -16.32 5.70 13.59
CA GLY A 445 -15.08 6.17 12.99
C GLY A 445 -13.79 5.51 13.48
N SER A 446 -12.73 5.74 12.74
CA SER A 446 -11.37 5.34 13.10
C SER A 446 -10.40 6.45 12.68
N HIS A 447 -9.35 6.70 13.47
CA HIS A 447 -8.34 7.70 13.14
C HIS A 447 -7.46 7.39 11.91
N PHE A 448 -7.66 6.26 11.28
CA PHE A 448 -6.86 5.85 10.13
C PHE A 448 -7.33 6.59 8.87
N LYS A 449 -6.68 7.71 8.54
CA LYS A 449 -7.00 8.53 7.36
C LYS A 449 -6.32 7.97 6.11
N ASN A 450 -7.07 7.21 5.32
CA ASN A 450 -6.66 6.78 3.98
C ASN A 450 -7.88 6.82 3.07
N ALA A 451 -7.87 7.64 2.02
CA ALA A 451 -9.02 7.88 1.15
C ALA A 451 -9.67 6.58 0.63
N LYS A 452 -8.87 5.56 0.32
CA LYS A 452 -9.36 4.24 -0.11
C LYS A 452 -10.09 3.48 0.99
N ARG A 453 -9.73 3.68 2.27
CA ARG A 453 -10.29 2.99 3.43
C ARG A 453 -11.37 3.81 4.14
N ASP A 454 -11.33 5.12 4.02
CA ASP A 454 -12.27 6.03 4.72
C ASP A 454 -13.72 5.79 4.29
N LYS A 455 -13.97 5.50 3.02
CA LYS A 455 -15.30 5.13 2.50
C LYS A 455 -15.94 3.94 3.22
N HIS A 456 -15.12 3.03 3.77
CA HIS A 456 -15.57 1.80 4.44
C HIS A 456 -15.61 1.90 5.97
N LYS A 457 -15.02 2.95 6.55
CA LYS A 457 -14.73 3.01 7.98
C LYS A 457 -15.24 4.25 8.70
N HIS A 458 -15.81 5.20 7.97
CA HIS A 458 -16.33 6.44 8.57
C HIS A 458 -17.79 6.65 8.23
N LEU A 459 -18.58 6.88 9.27
CA LEU A 459 -19.95 7.36 9.19
C LEU A 459 -20.03 8.71 9.91
N ASN A 460 -20.96 9.54 9.50
CA ASN A 460 -21.31 10.72 10.26
C ASN A 460 -22.15 10.32 11.47
N PHE A 461 -21.90 10.92 12.62
CA PHE A 461 -22.72 10.70 13.82
C PHE A 461 -24.19 11.06 13.57
N SER A 462 -24.50 11.99 12.68
CA SER A 462 -25.87 12.34 12.28
C SER A 462 -26.73 11.15 11.84
N LEU A 463 -26.11 10.09 11.33
CA LEU A 463 -26.82 8.83 11.02
C LEU A 463 -27.30 8.14 12.31
N PHE A 464 -26.44 8.08 13.32
CA PHE A 464 -26.76 7.50 14.63
C PHE A 464 -27.75 8.37 15.40
N GLU A 465 -27.69 9.69 15.27
CA GLU A 465 -28.69 10.60 15.86
C GLU A 465 -30.10 10.24 15.41
N LYS A 466 -30.29 9.94 14.11
CA LYS A 466 -31.60 9.53 13.57
C LYS A 466 -32.08 8.21 14.19
N LEU A 467 -31.19 7.22 14.38
CA LEU A 467 -31.50 5.94 15.00
C LEU A 467 -31.82 6.10 16.49
N ILE A 468 -30.99 6.85 17.22
CA ILE A 468 -31.11 7.07 18.67
C ILE A 468 -32.41 7.84 18.98
N LYS A 469 -32.69 8.89 18.22
CA LYS A 469 -33.88 9.71 18.42
C LYS A 469 -35.18 8.90 18.30
N ASN A 470 -35.22 7.97 17.34
CA ASN A 470 -36.41 7.18 17.00
C ASN A 470 -36.52 5.87 17.79
N SER A 471 -35.66 5.63 18.79
CA SER A 471 -35.65 4.40 19.59
C SER A 471 -35.76 4.70 21.08
N ASP A 472 -36.30 3.73 21.83
CA ASP A 472 -36.35 3.74 23.29
C ASP A 472 -35.23 2.88 23.92
N HIS A 473 -34.20 2.58 23.13
CA HIS A 473 -33.08 1.74 23.53
C HIS A 473 -32.01 2.55 24.27
N THR A 474 -31.19 1.85 25.06
CA THR A 474 -29.97 2.42 25.63
C THR A 474 -28.84 2.21 24.64
N TRP A 475 -28.27 3.29 24.14
CA TRP A 475 -27.12 3.26 23.26
C TRP A 475 -25.83 3.35 24.08
N VAL A 476 -24.84 2.52 23.72
CA VAL A 476 -23.55 2.46 24.42
C VAL A 476 -22.47 2.95 23.46
N ASN A 477 -21.81 4.05 23.81
CA ASN A 477 -20.73 4.58 23.01
C ASN A 477 -19.51 3.66 23.03
N LEU A 478 -19.06 3.22 21.86
CA LEU A 478 -17.85 2.43 21.67
C LEU A 478 -16.84 3.14 20.75
N ASP A 479 -17.16 4.38 20.35
CA ASP A 479 -16.31 5.20 19.49
C ASP A 479 -15.36 6.07 20.33
N TYR A 480 -14.10 6.09 19.91
CA TYR A 480 -13.02 6.87 20.55
C TYR A 480 -12.59 8.08 19.72
N THR A 481 -13.29 8.38 18.64
CA THR A 481 -12.88 9.43 17.69
C THR A 481 -13.55 10.78 17.93
N TRP A 482 -14.41 10.87 18.93
CA TRP A 482 -15.11 12.10 19.28
C TRP A 482 -14.15 13.28 19.47
N THR A 483 -14.47 14.39 18.81
CA THR A 483 -13.90 15.69 19.14
C THR A 483 -14.75 16.37 20.20
N ASP A 484 -14.17 17.26 21.00
CA ASP A 484 -14.91 18.05 21.99
C ASP A 484 -16.05 18.84 21.34
N LEU A 485 -15.84 19.31 20.10
CA LEU A 485 -16.85 20.06 19.35
C LEU A 485 -18.05 19.18 19.01
N GLU A 486 -17.81 17.97 18.48
CA GLU A 486 -18.89 17.02 18.13
C GLU A 486 -19.65 16.57 19.37
N PHE A 487 -18.93 16.22 20.45
CA PHE A 487 -19.53 15.79 21.71
C PHE A 487 -20.42 16.87 22.33
N ASN A 488 -19.98 18.14 22.32
CA ASN A 488 -20.74 19.25 22.86
C ASN A 488 -21.91 19.69 21.96
N ALA A 489 -21.89 19.30 20.68
CA ALA A 489 -22.98 19.62 19.74
C ALA A 489 -24.14 18.60 19.78
N ILE A 490 -24.02 17.49 20.53
CA ILE A 490 -25.09 16.48 20.65
C ILE A 490 -26.28 17.11 21.39
N ASP A 491 -27.47 16.94 20.83
CA ASP A 491 -28.75 17.30 21.48
C ASP A 491 -28.87 16.55 22.82
N GLU A 492 -29.27 17.25 23.89
CA GLU A 492 -29.39 16.68 25.22
C GLU A 492 -30.40 15.52 25.32
N ASP A 493 -31.47 15.56 24.52
CA ASP A 493 -32.44 14.45 24.44
C ASP A 493 -31.79 13.19 23.88
N ILE A 494 -30.93 13.34 22.87
CA ILE A 494 -30.16 12.24 22.27
C ILE A 494 -29.10 11.77 23.24
N LYS A 495 -28.36 12.70 23.85
CA LYS A 495 -27.29 12.42 24.80
C LYS A 495 -27.79 11.63 26.01
N SER A 496 -29.02 11.91 26.46
CA SER A 496 -29.67 11.20 27.61
C SER A 496 -29.91 9.71 27.30
N LYS A 497 -29.98 9.30 26.03
CA LYS A 497 -30.14 7.89 25.61
C LYS A 497 -28.81 7.18 25.42
N ILE A 498 -27.68 7.91 25.52
CA ILE A 498 -26.35 7.36 25.28
C ILE A 498 -25.62 7.16 26.61
N PHE A 499 -25.19 5.94 26.85
CA PHE A 499 -24.26 5.63 27.92
C PHE A 499 -22.82 5.80 27.41
N PHE A 500 -22.03 6.65 28.02
CA PHE A 500 -20.62 6.87 27.74
C PHE A 500 -19.78 6.15 28.80
N PRO A 501 -19.16 5.00 28.51
CA PRO A 501 -18.32 4.30 29.48
C PRO A 501 -17.04 5.10 29.73
N ASP A 502 -16.74 5.31 31.02
CA ASP A 502 -15.51 5.98 31.46
C ASP A 502 -14.33 5.00 31.40
N ILE A 503 -13.84 4.79 30.18
CA ILE A 503 -12.69 3.93 29.86
C ILE A 503 -11.91 4.48 28.66
N ASP A 504 -10.66 4.06 28.51
CA ASP A 504 -9.92 4.28 27.28
C ASP A 504 -10.38 3.27 26.19
N LEU A 505 -11.38 3.67 25.40
CA LEU A 505 -11.96 2.83 24.34
C LEU A 505 -10.95 2.42 23.27
N LYS A 506 -9.83 3.12 23.15
CA LYS A 506 -8.78 2.83 22.17
C LYS A 506 -7.76 1.82 22.69
N ASN A 507 -7.40 1.89 23.96
CA ASN A 507 -6.28 1.12 24.48
C ASN A 507 -6.67 0.06 25.51
N ASP A 508 -7.78 0.20 26.25
CA ASP A 508 -8.21 -0.79 27.26
C ASP A 508 -9.20 -1.80 26.67
N PHE A 509 -8.68 -2.80 25.93
CA PHE A 509 -9.49 -3.87 25.33
C PHE A 509 -10.12 -4.79 26.37
N GLU A 510 -9.59 -4.87 27.58
CA GLU A 510 -10.20 -5.63 28.67
C GLU A 510 -11.51 -5.00 29.16
N GLN A 511 -11.50 -3.68 29.38
CA GLN A 511 -12.72 -2.98 29.73
C GLN A 511 -13.69 -2.90 28.55
N LEU A 512 -13.17 -2.67 27.34
CA LEU A 512 -13.99 -2.67 26.13
C LEU A 512 -14.73 -4.00 25.95
N ALA A 513 -14.05 -5.15 26.13
CA ALA A 513 -14.67 -6.46 26.06
C ALA A 513 -15.75 -6.65 27.13
N ALA A 514 -15.51 -6.13 28.35
CA ALA A 514 -16.47 -6.17 29.45
C ALA A 514 -17.71 -5.30 29.17
N VAL A 515 -17.55 -4.12 28.58
CA VAL A 515 -18.67 -3.28 28.13
C VAL A 515 -19.45 -3.97 27.01
N LEU A 516 -18.74 -4.48 25.98
CA LEU A 516 -19.34 -5.16 24.83
C LEU A 516 -20.20 -6.36 25.25
N THR A 517 -19.73 -7.18 26.20
CA THR A 517 -20.49 -8.36 26.68
C THR A 517 -21.88 -8.01 27.23
N ASN A 518 -22.09 -6.75 27.59
CA ASN A 518 -23.38 -6.24 28.07
C ASN A 518 -24.22 -5.58 26.96
N CYS A 519 -23.81 -5.67 25.71
CA CYS A 519 -24.59 -5.21 24.56
C CYS A 519 -25.35 -6.37 23.91
N ASP A 520 -26.59 -6.13 23.53
CA ASP A 520 -27.44 -7.10 22.80
C ASP A 520 -27.14 -7.10 21.29
N LEU A 521 -26.68 -5.94 20.78
CA LEU A 521 -26.30 -5.71 19.37
C LEU A 521 -25.18 -4.69 19.31
N VAL A 522 -24.28 -4.83 18.36
CA VAL A 522 -23.27 -3.80 18.05
C VAL A 522 -23.46 -3.32 16.61
N VAL A 523 -23.52 -2.01 16.43
CA VAL A 523 -23.58 -1.35 15.11
C VAL A 523 -22.23 -0.67 14.87
N SER A 524 -21.50 -1.16 13.90
CA SER A 524 -20.12 -0.68 13.66
C SER A 524 -19.66 -0.91 12.22
N PRO A 525 -18.90 0.01 11.62
CA PRO A 525 -18.14 -0.29 10.41
C PRO A 525 -17.07 -1.37 10.65
N TYR A 526 -16.26 -1.66 9.63
CA TYR A 526 -15.14 -2.62 9.74
C TYR A 526 -14.03 -2.09 10.67
N MET A 527 -14.16 -2.37 11.96
CA MET A 527 -13.26 -1.93 13.02
C MET A 527 -12.98 -3.06 14.02
N ALA A 528 -11.97 -2.87 14.87
CA ALA A 528 -11.62 -3.81 15.94
C ALA A 528 -12.80 -4.11 16.89
N VAL A 529 -13.68 -3.14 17.12
CA VAL A 529 -14.91 -3.29 17.92
C VAL A 529 -15.82 -4.38 17.33
N ARG A 530 -16.04 -4.39 16.01
CA ARG A 530 -16.81 -5.44 15.31
C ARG A 530 -16.18 -6.82 15.50
N SER A 531 -14.86 -6.91 15.30
CA SER A 531 -14.12 -8.17 15.43
C SER A 531 -14.17 -8.70 16.87
N LEU A 532 -14.03 -7.81 17.86
CA LEU A 532 -14.11 -8.18 19.29
C LEU A 532 -15.51 -8.59 19.69
N ALA A 533 -16.55 -7.90 19.24
CA ALA A 533 -17.94 -8.28 19.48
C ALA A 533 -18.23 -9.66 18.92
N GLY A 534 -17.78 -9.96 17.68
CA GLY A 534 -17.91 -11.28 17.09
C GLY A 534 -17.15 -12.37 17.86
N ALA A 535 -15.94 -12.09 18.34
CA ALA A 535 -15.15 -13.00 19.17
C ALA A 535 -15.82 -13.30 20.53
N LEU A 536 -16.57 -12.34 21.06
CA LEU A 536 -17.40 -12.48 22.27
C LEU A 536 -18.75 -13.19 22.00
N GLY A 537 -19.15 -13.35 20.75
CA GLY A 537 -20.45 -13.93 20.39
C GLY A 537 -21.62 -12.95 20.39
N ILE A 538 -21.35 -11.67 20.22
CA ILE A 538 -22.36 -10.63 20.19
C ILE A 538 -22.74 -10.35 18.72
N PRO A 539 -24.05 -10.32 18.39
CA PRO A 539 -24.51 -9.93 17.06
C PRO A 539 -24.00 -8.56 16.64
N THR A 540 -23.56 -8.44 15.39
CA THR A 540 -23.13 -7.16 14.86
C THR A 540 -23.85 -6.82 13.56
N ALA A 541 -24.20 -5.54 13.40
CA ALA A 541 -24.64 -4.96 12.13
C ALA A 541 -23.53 -4.11 11.56
N SER A 542 -23.11 -4.40 10.34
CA SER A 542 -21.99 -3.73 9.69
C SER A 542 -22.31 -3.43 8.22
N PHE A 543 -21.42 -2.73 7.55
CA PHE A 543 -21.55 -2.42 6.14
C PHE A 543 -20.20 -2.43 5.43
N VAL A 544 -20.26 -2.55 4.11
CA VAL A 544 -19.12 -2.34 3.22
C VAL A 544 -19.57 -1.55 2.01
N ARG A 545 -18.75 -0.60 1.55
CA ARG A 545 -18.96 0.18 0.33
C ARG A 545 -17.90 -0.24 -0.70
N GLY A 546 -18.35 -0.68 -1.89
CA GLY A 546 -17.47 -1.32 -2.87
C GLY A 546 -17.18 -2.78 -2.55
N ALA A 547 -15.95 -3.23 -2.76
CA ALA A 547 -15.57 -4.62 -2.54
C ALA A 547 -15.39 -4.95 -1.06
N PRO A 548 -15.91 -6.10 -0.60
CA PRO A 548 -15.70 -6.56 0.76
C PRO A 548 -14.22 -6.82 1.05
N TYR A 549 -13.89 -6.84 2.34
CA TYR A 549 -12.55 -7.18 2.79
C TYR A 549 -12.17 -8.61 2.35
N HIS A 550 -10.92 -8.85 2.03
CA HIS A 550 -10.49 -10.14 1.47
C HIS A 550 -10.70 -11.33 2.43
N PHE A 551 -10.77 -11.09 3.74
CA PHE A 551 -11.12 -12.13 4.72
C PHE A 551 -12.62 -12.49 4.74
N ASP A 552 -13.45 -11.73 4.04
CA ASP A 552 -14.86 -12.09 3.78
C ASP A 552 -15.01 -13.03 2.57
N PHE A 553 -13.97 -13.72 2.20
CA PHE A 553 -13.76 -14.55 1.01
C PHE A 553 -15.03 -15.18 0.41
N GLY A 554 -15.47 -14.61 -0.72
CA GLY A 554 -16.62 -15.09 -1.50
C GLY A 554 -18.00 -14.84 -0.90
N ALA A 555 -18.10 -14.22 0.26
CA ALA A 555 -19.38 -13.99 0.93
C ALA A 555 -20.32 -13.09 0.10
N SER A 556 -19.77 -12.06 -0.56
CA SER A 556 -20.52 -11.07 -1.35
C SER A 556 -21.09 -11.59 -2.67
N ILE A 557 -20.59 -12.71 -3.20
CA ILE A 557 -21.04 -13.27 -4.49
C ILE A 557 -22.36 -14.03 -4.34
N GLU A 558 -22.53 -14.74 -3.23
CA GLU A 558 -23.76 -15.51 -2.98
C GLU A 558 -24.92 -14.62 -2.55
N ASN A 559 -24.61 -13.57 -1.78
CA ASN A 559 -25.59 -12.62 -1.27
C ASN A 559 -25.05 -11.18 -1.47
N PRO A 560 -25.25 -10.62 -2.66
CA PRO A 560 -24.68 -9.31 -3.01
C PRO A 560 -25.18 -8.16 -2.13
N ASP A 561 -26.40 -8.29 -1.56
CA ASP A 561 -26.99 -7.25 -0.72
C ASP A 561 -26.56 -7.34 0.74
N THR A 562 -26.54 -8.56 1.29
CA THR A 562 -26.25 -8.77 2.72
C THR A 562 -25.60 -10.14 2.92
N PHE A 563 -24.49 -10.19 3.63
CA PHE A 563 -23.78 -11.44 3.91
C PHE A 563 -23.31 -11.52 5.36
N THR A 564 -22.88 -12.71 5.77
CA THR A 564 -22.22 -12.93 7.05
C THR A 564 -20.73 -13.15 6.83
N SER A 565 -19.88 -12.45 7.58
CA SER A 565 -18.43 -12.62 7.50
C SER A 565 -18.00 -14.04 7.88
N PRO A 566 -17.10 -14.69 7.12
CA PRO A 566 -16.63 -16.03 7.46
C PRO A 566 -15.89 -16.10 8.79
N LEU A 567 -15.08 -15.09 9.13
CA LEU A 567 -14.30 -15.04 10.35
C LEU A 567 -15.00 -14.33 11.52
N VAL A 568 -16.15 -13.68 11.26
CA VAL A 568 -16.99 -13.05 12.28
C VAL A 568 -18.44 -13.52 12.10
N PRO A 569 -18.78 -14.76 12.51
CA PRO A 569 -20.02 -15.45 12.09
C PRO A 569 -21.32 -14.76 12.45
N LEU A 570 -21.33 -13.92 13.49
CA LEU A 570 -22.53 -13.18 13.94
C LEU A 570 -22.58 -11.76 13.35
N SER A 571 -21.67 -11.41 12.44
CA SER A 571 -21.66 -10.12 11.78
C SER A 571 -22.47 -10.14 10.49
N THR A 572 -23.60 -9.46 10.49
CA THR A 572 -24.41 -9.20 9.29
C THR A 572 -23.90 -7.95 8.60
N VAL A 573 -23.43 -8.10 7.36
CA VAL A 573 -22.81 -7.03 6.58
C VAL A 573 -23.69 -6.67 5.39
N LYS A 574 -24.09 -5.40 5.26
CA LYS A 574 -24.76 -4.84 4.08
C LYS A 574 -23.72 -4.35 3.09
N GLN A 575 -23.83 -4.80 1.84
CA GLN A 575 -22.96 -4.34 0.76
C GLN A 575 -23.63 -3.22 -0.03
N PHE A 576 -22.87 -2.20 -0.36
CA PHE A 576 -23.29 -1.06 -1.17
C PHE A 576 -22.36 -0.90 -2.38
N GLY A 577 -22.92 -0.47 -3.52
CA GLY A 577 -22.12 -0.02 -4.66
C GLY A 577 -21.30 1.23 -4.30
N ASP A 578 -20.09 1.33 -4.85
CA ASP A 578 -19.20 2.46 -4.57
C ASP A 578 -19.72 3.80 -5.11
N GLN A 579 -20.63 3.76 -6.11
CA GLN A 579 -21.21 4.92 -6.81
C GLN A 579 -22.51 5.45 -6.18
N LEU A 580 -23.01 4.81 -5.12
CA LEU A 580 -24.28 5.23 -4.54
C LEU A 580 -24.15 6.66 -3.99
N GLU A 581 -25.12 7.52 -4.34
CA GLU A 581 -25.20 8.87 -3.79
C GLU A 581 -25.26 8.84 -2.27
N THR A 582 -24.70 9.87 -1.60
CA THR A 582 -24.55 9.85 -0.13
C THR A 582 -25.92 9.71 0.57
N GLU A 583 -26.96 10.39 0.09
CA GLU A 583 -28.30 10.33 0.69
C GLU A 583 -28.94 8.94 0.54
N GLU A 584 -28.81 8.31 -0.63
CA GLU A 584 -29.33 6.95 -0.88
C GLU A 584 -28.58 5.92 -0.05
N PHE A 585 -27.26 6.08 0.07
CA PHE A 585 -26.42 5.24 0.92
C PHE A 585 -26.86 5.32 2.38
N GLU A 586 -27.00 6.54 2.94
CA GLU A 586 -27.42 6.74 4.32
C GLU A 586 -28.81 6.18 4.58
N ALA A 587 -29.78 6.44 3.70
CA ALA A 587 -31.15 5.94 3.84
C ALA A 587 -31.21 4.40 3.84
N SER A 588 -30.47 3.76 2.92
CA SER A 588 -30.42 2.29 2.85
C SER A 588 -29.66 1.67 4.01
N LEU A 589 -28.62 2.35 4.53
CA LEU A 589 -27.87 1.90 5.69
C LEU A 589 -28.70 2.02 6.98
N LEU A 590 -29.43 3.12 7.16
CA LEU A 590 -30.39 3.29 8.24
C LEU A 590 -31.37 2.12 8.28
N LYS A 591 -32.02 1.83 7.15
CA LYS A 591 -32.95 0.71 7.02
C LYS A 591 -32.30 -0.64 7.37
N HIS A 592 -31.04 -0.84 6.98
CA HIS A 592 -30.31 -2.05 7.35
C HIS A 592 -30.15 -2.16 8.87
N PHE A 593 -29.74 -1.10 9.54
CA PHE A 593 -29.55 -1.10 10.99
C PHE A 593 -30.87 -1.29 11.73
N GLU A 594 -31.96 -0.59 11.31
CA GLU A 594 -33.30 -0.77 11.87
C GLU A 594 -33.76 -2.24 11.79
N VAL A 595 -33.58 -2.90 10.65
CA VAL A 595 -33.91 -4.32 10.49
C VAL A 595 -33.10 -5.22 11.45
N GLN A 596 -31.84 -4.90 11.71
CA GLN A 596 -31.04 -5.70 12.66
C GLN A 596 -31.44 -5.42 14.11
N ILE A 597 -31.83 -4.19 14.45
CA ILE A 597 -32.38 -3.81 15.75
C ILE A 597 -33.68 -4.57 16.01
N GLU A 598 -34.64 -4.55 15.07
CA GLU A 598 -35.89 -5.32 15.18
C GLU A 598 -35.67 -6.82 15.39
N LYS A 599 -34.65 -7.40 14.73
CA LYS A 599 -34.28 -8.81 14.95
C LYS A 599 -33.76 -9.05 16.38
N ALA A 600 -32.95 -8.15 16.89
CA ALA A 600 -32.43 -8.23 18.25
C ALA A 600 -33.55 -8.12 19.30
N GLU A 601 -34.54 -7.23 19.09
CA GLU A 601 -35.76 -7.11 19.91
C GLU A 601 -36.54 -8.42 19.98
N LYS A 602 -36.76 -9.05 18.83
CA LYS A 602 -37.48 -10.35 18.74
C LYS A 602 -36.76 -11.47 19.49
N LEU A 603 -35.42 -11.47 19.45
CA LEU A 603 -34.60 -12.47 20.15
C LEU A 603 -34.62 -12.26 21.68
N ARG A 604 -34.67 -11.00 22.15
CA ARG A 604 -34.78 -10.68 23.58
C ARG A 604 -36.16 -10.99 24.16
N GLY A 605 -37.21 -10.89 23.34
CA GLY A 605 -38.60 -11.18 23.76
C GLY A 605 -38.96 -12.65 23.81
N GLN A 606 -38.08 -13.54 23.35
CA GLN A 606 -38.18 -15.01 23.43
C GLN A 606 -37.43 -15.54 24.64
#